data_51b647c3dbc12f0ca987d00143e5b26d
#
_entry.id   51b647c3dbc12f0ca987d00143e5b26d
#
_cell.length_a   1.000
_cell.length_b   1.000
_cell.length_c   1.000
_cell.angle_alpha   90.00
_cell.angle_beta   90.00
_cell.angle_gamma   90.00
#
_symmetry.space_group_name_H-M   'P 1'
#
loop_
_entity.id
_entity.type
_entity.pdbx_description
1 polymer ?
#
loop_
_entity_poly.entity_id
_entity_poly.type
_entity_poly.pdbx_seq_one_letter_code
_entity_poly.pdbx_strand_id
1 'polypeptide(L)'
;MILYDLPISSYGCKTRILLRHKNLQWQSVAPPDGYGSPAYCQIIPAGTIPALDDNGFKLCDSEAIAEYINEIAPTPAMLPVETKDRATARSLSRFHDSRIEPVLRAYFGQVAIANRDASFIQDNANLLQTRFDQLVKMVTPAPFLCGN
;
A
#
# COMPACT_ATOMS: atom_id res chain seq x y z
N MET A 1 12.67 -13.97 3.26
CA MET A 1 12.25 -12.87 2.36
C MET A 1 12.92 -11.58 2.77
N ILE A 2 13.22 -10.70 1.82
CA ILE A 2 13.67 -9.32 2.06
C ILE A 2 12.57 -8.39 1.57
N LEU A 3 12.18 -7.44 2.41
CA LEU A 3 11.26 -6.37 2.04
C LEU A 3 12.04 -5.05 1.94
N TYR A 4 12.20 -4.53 0.73
CA TYR A 4 12.71 -3.18 0.53
C TYR A 4 11.62 -2.17 0.82
N ASP A 5 11.82 -1.36 1.86
CA ASP A 5 10.77 -0.51 2.40
C ASP A 5 11.34 0.65 3.23
N LEU A 6 10.50 1.61 3.56
CA LEU A 6 10.77 2.68 4.51
C LEU A 6 9.65 2.73 5.57
N PRO A 7 9.96 3.03 6.84
CA PRO A 7 8.97 3.07 7.92
C PRO A 7 7.77 3.96 7.65
N ILE A 8 7.98 5.07 6.93
CA ILE A 8 6.92 6.06 6.59
C ILE A 8 6.05 5.61 5.41
N SER A 9 6.43 4.60 4.65
CA SER A 9 5.69 4.16 3.47
C SER A 9 4.34 3.55 3.86
N SER A 10 3.25 4.15 3.39
CA SER A 10 1.88 3.64 3.53
C SER A 10 1.71 2.27 2.86
N TYR A 11 2.20 2.13 1.64
CA TYR A 11 2.20 0.86 0.91
C TYR A 11 3.10 -0.20 1.55
N GLY A 12 4.26 0.22 2.09
CA GLY A 12 5.12 -0.67 2.88
C GLY A 12 4.45 -1.10 4.17
N CYS A 13 3.70 -0.21 4.84
CA CYS A 13 2.92 -0.54 6.01
C CYS A 13 1.90 -1.65 5.72
N LYS A 14 1.15 -1.53 4.62
CA LYS A 14 0.22 -2.57 4.15
C LYS A 14 0.91 -3.93 4.02
N THR A 15 2.06 -3.96 3.36
CA THR A 15 2.83 -5.20 3.18
C THR A 15 3.34 -5.77 4.51
N ARG A 16 3.85 -4.93 5.42
CA ARG A 16 4.29 -5.38 6.75
C ARG A 16 3.15 -5.96 7.59
N ILE A 17 1.96 -5.35 7.53
CA ILE A 17 0.76 -5.86 8.21
C ILE A 17 0.42 -7.25 7.68
N LEU A 18 0.41 -7.42 6.36
CA LEU A 18 0.12 -8.70 5.72
C LEU A 18 1.14 -9.78 6.10
N LEU A 19 2.43 -9.51 6.00
CA LEU A 19 3.49 -10.45 6.38
C LEU A 19 3.37 -10.88 7.84
N ARG A 20 3.07 -9.95 8.75
CA ARG A 20 2.82 -10.26 10.17
C ARG A 20 1.59 -11.15 10.35
N HIS A 21 0.49 -10.81 9.70
CA HIS A 21 -0.75 -11.57 9.81
C HIS A 21 -0.60 -13.01 9.28
N LYS A 22 0.20 -13.18 8.23
CA LYS A 22 0.56 -14.48 7.66
C LYS A 22 1.64 -15.22 8.49
N ASN A 23 2.17 -14.60 9.55
CA ASN A 23 3.26 -15.14 10.35
C ASN A 23 4.50 -15.53 9.53
N LEU A 24 4.76 -14.80 8.45
CA LEU A 24 5.92 -15.00 7.60
C LEU A 24 7.14 -14.27 8.18
N GLN A 25 8.32 -14.83 7.96
CA GLN A 25 9.59 -14.22 8.39
C GLN A 25 10.19 -13.40 7.25
N TRP A 26 10.54 -12.14 7.55
CA TRP A 26 11.20 -11.26 6.59
C TRP A 26 12.17 -10.31 7.29
N GLN A 27 13.05 -9.73 6.50
CA GLN A 27 13.91 -8.63 6.91
C GLN A 27 13.50 -7.38 6.14
N SER A 28 13.21 -6.28 6.85
CA SER A 28 13.04 -4.97 6.20
C SER A 28 14.39 -4.32 5.97
N VAL A 29 14.63 -3.85 4.74
CA VAL A 29 15.87 -3.22 4.31
C VAL A 29 15.53 -1.90 3.62
N ALA A 30 16.22 -0.83 3.99
CA ALA A 30 16.10 0.43 3.26
C ALA A 30 16.71 0.28 1.85
N PRO A 31 16.08 0.85 0.81
CA PRO A 31 16.67 0.87 -0.52
C PRO A 31 18.07 1.54 -0.51
N PRO A 32 19.09 0.92 -1.13
CA PRO A 32 20.42 1.54 -1.26
C PRO A 32 20.29 2.93 -1.89
N ASP A 33 20.91 3.93 -1.27
CA ASP A 33 20.88 5.33 -1.69
C ASP A 33 19.47 5.94 -1.86
N GLY A 34 18.45 5.29 -1.29
CA GLY A 34 17.04 5.67 -1.38
C GLY A 34 16.28 5.02 -2.56
N TYR A 35 14.95 5.05 -2.48
CA TYR A 35 14.12 4.54 -3.58
C TYR A 35 14.30 5.42 -4.84
N GLY A 36 14.27 4.78 -6.01
CA GLY A 36 14.52 5.43 -7.31
C GLY A 36 15.99 5.74 -7.59
N SER A 37 16.92 5.46 -6.67
CA SER A 37 18.35 5.64 -6.92
C SER A 37 18.88 4.68 -8.00
N PRO A 38 19.97 5.03 -8.71
CA PRO A 38 20.61 4.11 -9.65
C PRO A 38 21.03 2.79 -9.00
N ALA A 39 21.53 2.81 -7.76
CA ALA A 39 21.93 1.61 -7.02
C ALA A 39 20.73 0.70 -6.75
N TYR A 40 19.61 1.28 -6.30
CA TYR A 40 18.40 0.52 -6.05
C TYR A 40 17.74 -0.01 -7.34
N CYS A 41 17.75 0.78 -8.42
CA CYS A 41 17.22 0.36 -9.71
C CYS A 41 17.96 -0.84 -10.33
N GLN A 42 19.22 -1.12 -9.94
CA GLN A 42 19.91 -2.36 -10.30
C GLN A 42 19.31 -3.59 -9.59
N ILE A 43 18.66 -3.40 -8.44
CA ILE A 43 18.03 -4.47 -7.66
C ILE A 43 16.56 -4.61 -8.07
N ILE A 44 15.84 -3.50 -8.09
CA ILE A 44 14.42 -3.37 -8.43
C ILE A 44 14.30 -2.35 -9.56
N PRO A 45 14.16 -2.79 -10.82
CA PRO A 45 14.18 -1.89 -11.99
C PRO A 45 13.16 -0.76 -11.94
N ALA A 46 11.98 -1.01 -11.32
CA ALA A 46 10.94 0.01 -11.13
C ALA A 46 11.35 1.11 -10.12
N GLY A 47 12.35 0.88 -9.29
CA GLY A 47 12.84 1.83 -8.28
C GLY A 47 11.84 2.17 -7.17
N THR A 48 10.71 1.45 -7.09
CA THR A 48 9.61 1.75 -6.16
C THR A 48 9.67 0.92 -4.89
N ILE A 49 9.00 1.40 -3.84
CA ILE A 49 8.78 0.67 -2.59
C ILE A 49 7.27 0.58 -2.30
N PRO A 50 6.82 -0.55 -1.66
CA PRO A 50 7.60 -1.71 -1.27
C PRO A 50 8.03 -2.55 -2.46
N ALA A 51 9.12 -3.31 -2.28
CA ALA A 51 9.48 -4.41 -3.15
C ALA A 51 9.89 -5.62 -2.32
N LEU A 52 9.51 -6.80 -2.77
CA LEU A 52 9.79 -8.07 -2.12
C LEU A 52 10.87 -8.82 -2.92
N ASP A 53 11.85 -9.38 -2.22
CA ASP A 53 12.76 -10.38 -2.76
C ASP A 53 12.52 -11.69 -1.97
N ASP A 54 11.96 -12.66 -2.64
CA ASP A 54 11.77 -13.99 -2.10
C ASP A 54 12.76 -14.97 -2.75
N ASN A 55 13.92 -15.11 -2.11
CA ASN A 55 15.00 -16.01 -2.56
C ASN A 55 15.41 -15.77 -4.03
N GLY A 56 15.50 -14.50 -4.44
CA GLY A 56 15.88 -14.08 -5.79
C GLY A 56 14.69 -13.80 -6.72
N PHE A 57 13.47 -14.23 -6.38
CA PHE A 57 12.26 -13.77 -7.06
C PHE A 57 11.88 -12.37 -6.57
N LYS A 58 11.93 -11.39 -7.46
CA LYS A 58 11.73 -9.99 -7.13
C LYS A 58 10.41 -9.48 -7.65
N LEU A 59 9.64 -8.85 -6.78
CA LEU A 59 8.32 -8.33 -7.10
C LEU A 59 8.16 -6.93 -6.49
N CYS A 60 7.66 -5.99 -7.26
CA CYS A 60 7.24 -4.67 -6.80
C CYS A 60 5.72 -4.49 -7.02
N ASP A 61 5.18 -3.38 -6.52
CA ASP A 61 3.75 -3.10 -6.34
C ASP A 61 3.13 -3.84 -5.15
N SER A 62 2.54 -3.06 -4.25
CA SER A 62 2.03 -3.59 -2.97
C SER A 62 0.84 -4.53 -3.14
N GLU A 63 0.01 -4.36 -4.18
CA GLU A 63 -1.10 -5.29 -4.48
C GLU A 63 -0.58 -6.60 -5.06
N ALA A 64 0.34 -6.53 -6.03
CA ALA A 64 0.96 -7.73 -6.59
C ALA A 64 1.68 -8.53 -5.50
N ILE A 65 2.39 -7.85 -4.58
CA ILE A 65 3.03 -8.49 -3.43
C ILE A 65 1.96 -9.13 -2.51
N ALA A 66 0.84 -8.45 -2.27
CA ALA A 66 -0.24 -8.98 -1.43
C ALA A 66 -0.88 -10.23 -2.03
N GLU A 67 -1.16 -10.24 -3.32
CA GLU A 67 -1.68 -11.42 -4.02
C GLU A 67 -0.67 -12.58 -3.95
N TYR A 68 0.59 -12.33 -4.27
CA TYR A 68 1.66 -13.33 -4.19
C TYR A 68 1.78 -13.96 -2.79
N ILE A 69 1.83 -13.12 -1.75
CA ILE A 69 1.91 -13.59 -0.36
C ILE A 69 0.67 -14.40 0.02
N ASN A 70 -0.53 -14.00 -0.44
CA ASN A 70 -1.74 -14.73 -0.15
C ASN A 70 -1.79 -16.10 -0.84
N GLU A 71 -1.18 -16.23 -2.03
CA GLU A 71 -1.07 -17.48 -2.77
C GLU A 71 -0.06 -18.46 -2.16
N ILE A 72 1.14 -17.98 -1.78
CA ILE A 72 2.16 -18.85 -1.17
C ILE A 72 1.86 -19.22 0.29
N ALA A 73 1.07 -18.41 0.98
CA ALA A 73 0.62 -18.64 2.35
C ALA A 73 -0.91 -18.47 2.43
N PRO A 74 -1.71 -19.42 1.94
CA PRO A 74 -3.16 -19.25 1.80
C PRO A 74 -3.90 -19.13 3.14
N THR A 75 -3.29 -19.53 4.25
CA THR A 75 -3.90 -19.49 5.59
C THR A 75 -3.13 -18.55 6.52
N PRO A 76 -3.84 -17.64 7.23
CA PRO A 76 -5.25 -17.29 7.10
C PRO A 76 -5.54 -16.60 5.77
N ALA A 77 -6.74 -16.82 5.20
CA ALA A 77 -7.14 -16.16 3.96
C ALA A 77 -7.28 -14.64 4.18
N MET A 78 -6.76 -13.84 3.24
CA MET A 78 -6.82 -12.37 3.29
C MET A 78 -7.93 -11.79 2.39
N LEU A 79 -8.53 -12.62 1.57
CA LEU A 79 -9.64 -12.23 0.70
C LEU A 79 -10.85 -13.09 0.99
N PRO A 80 -12.07 -12.56 0.84
CA PRO A 80 -13.30 -13.32 0.95
C PRO A 80 -13.34 -14.52 0.01
N VAL A 81 -14.02 -15.59 0.43
CA VAL A 81 -14.21 -16.81 -0.38
C VAL A 81 -15.14 -16.52 -1.56
N GLU A 82 -16.21 -15.77 -1.30
CA GLU A 82 -17.20 -15.46 -2.33
C GLU A 82 -16.60 -14.52 -3.40
N THR A 83 -16.85 -14.86 -4.66
CA THR A 83 -16.25 -14.16 -5.80
C THR A 83 -16.63 -12.68 -5.86
N LYS A 84 -17.89 -12.35 -5.56
CA LYS A 84 -18.36 -10.95 -5.58
C LYS A 84 -17.70 -10.14 -4.46
N ASP A 85 -17.63 -10.69 -3.26
CA ASP A 85 -17.03 -10.03 -2.10
C ASP A 85 -15.53 -9.87 -2.31
N ARG A 86 -14.86 -10.86 -2.89
CA ARG A 86 -13.45 -10.77 -3.28
C ARG A 86 -13.20 -9.69 -4.34
N ALA A 87 -14.09 -9.56 -5.33
CA ALA A 87 -14.01 -8.50 -6.32
C ALA A 87 -14.22 -7.11 -5.68
N THR A 88 -15.16 -7.00 -4.74
CA THR A 88 -15.40 -5.79 -3.96
C THR A 88 -14.17 -5.41 -3.13
N ALA A 89 -13.57 -6.36 -2.42
CA ALA A 89 -12.34 -6.13 -1.65
C ALA A 89 -11.21 -5.58 -2.51
N ARG A 90 -10.97 -6.19 -3.69
CA ARG A 90 -9.98 -5.70 -4.65
C ARG A 90 -10.31 -4.31 -5.19
N SER A 91 -11.59 -4.04 -5.48
CA SER A 91 -12.04 -2.72 -5.93
C SER A 91 -11.78 -1.63 -4.88
N LEU A 92 -12.05 -1.92 -3.61
CA LEU A 92 -11.80 -1.00 -2.50
C LEU A 92 -10.30 -0.75 -2.30
N SER A 93 -9.48 -1.80 -2.39
CA SER A 93 -8.03 -1.65 -2.33
C SER A 93 -7.50 -0.77 -3.47
N ARG A 94 -7.97 -1.00 -4.70
CA ARG A 94 -7.60 -0.17 -5.85
C ARG A 94 -8.11 1.27 -5.73
N PHE A 95 -9.29 1.47 -5.17
CA PHE A 95 -9.80 2.82 -4.89
C PHE A 95 -8.89 3.56 -3.91
N HIS A 96 -8.49 2.90 -2.80
CA HIS A 96 -7.52 3.46 -1.87
C HIS A 96 -6.22 3.85 -2.58
N ASP A 97 -5.61 2.91 -3.29
CA ASP A 97 -4.28 3.07 -3.88
C ASP A 97 -4.24 4.11 -5.02
N SER A 98 -5.35 4.27 -5.75
CA SER A 98 -5.41 5.19 -6.91
C SER A 98 -6.12 6.51 -6.63
N ARG A 99 -6.88 6.63 -5.56
CA ARG A 99 -7.72 7.81 -5.30
C ARG A 99 -7.46 8.49 -3.97
N ILE A 100 -7.14 7.74 -2.91
CA ILE A 100 -6.93 8.28 -1.56
C ILE A 100 -5.44 8.51 -1.31
N GLU A 101 -4.63 7.47 -1.48
CA GLU A 101 -3.23 7.50 -1.11
C GLU A 101 -2.41 8.58 -1.86
N PRO A 102 -2.60 8.82 -3.18
CA PRO A 102 -1.87 9.88 -3.86
C PRO A 102 -2.14 11.28 -3.27
N VAL A 103 -3.38 11.52 -2.79
CA VAL A 103 -3.72 12.78 -2.11
C VAL A 103 -3.03 12.87 -0.75
N LEU A 104 -3.01 11.77 0.02
CA LEU A 104 -2.29 11.70 1.30
C LEU A 104 -0.78 11.90 1.10
N ARG A 105 -0.20 11.26 0.10
CA ARG A 105 1.23 11.38 -0.21
C ARG A 105 1.64 12.80 -0.58
N ALA A 106 0.75 13.55 -1.22
CA ALA A 106 1.01 14.95 -1.56
C ALA A 106 1.31 15.82 -0.31
N TYR A 107 0.79 15.44 0.86
CA TYR A 107 1.11 16.12 2.11
C TYR A 107 2.53 15.89 2.62
N PHE A 108 3.25 14.87 2.14
CA PHE A 108 4.63 14.63 2.61
C PHE A 108 5.56 15.82 2.33
N GLY A 109 5.35 16.51 1.20
CA GLY A 109 6.08 17.74 0.89
C GLY A 109 5.74 18.92 1.82
N GLN A 110 4.61 18.86 2.53
CA GLN A 110 4.11 19.90 3.42
C GLN A 110 4.44 19.67 4.90
N VAL A 111 5.13 18.57 5.24
CA VAL A 111 5.47 18.23 6.64
C VAL A 111 6.41 19.29 7.23
N ALA A 112 7.46 19.70 6.50
CA ALA A 112 8.35 20.76 6.93
C ALA A 112 7.61 22.11 6.93
N ILE A 113 7.65 22.83 8.06
CA ILE A 113 6.93 24.11 8.23
C ILE A 113 7.31 25.12 7.14
N ALA A 114 8.59 25.18 6.76
CA ALA A 114 9.10 26.09 5.74
C ALA A 114 8.52 25.85 4.32
N ASN A 115 7.98 24.65 4.09
CA ASN A 115 7.45 24.24 2.78
C ASN A 115 5.92 24.28 2.72
N ARG A 116 5.24 24.70 3.80
CA ARG A 116 3.79 24.68 3.88
C ARG A 116 3.14 25.72 2.99
N ASP A 117 2.31 25.26 2.09
CA ASP A 117 1.41 26.06 1.28
C ASP A 117 -0.03 25.86 1.78
N ALA A 118 -0.62 26.90 2.35
CA ALA A 118 -1.95 26.82 2.96
C ALA A 118 -3.06 26.55 1.90
N SER A 119 -2.93 27.09 0.69
CA SER A 119 -3.89 26.84 -0.39
C SER A 119 -3.80 25.39 -0.85
N PHE A 120 -2.61 24.90 -1.11
CA PHE A 120 -2.38 23.50 -1.47
C PHE A 120 -2.93 22.53 -0.40
N ILE A 121 -2.68 22.81 0.89
CA ILE A 121 -3.18 21.99 1.99
C ILE A 121 -4.71 21.98 1.99
N GLN A 122 -5.36 23.15 1.82
CA GLN A 122 -6.82 23.25 1.82
C GLN A 122 -7.44 22.53 0.62
N ASP A 123 -6.87 22.70 -0.57
CA ASP A 123 -7.38 22.05 -1.80
C ASP A 123 -7.28 20.53 -1.71
N ASN A 124 -6.16 20.02 -1.21
CA ASN A 124 -6.00 18.59 -0.99
C ASN A 124 -6.91 18.05 0.13
N ALA A 125 -7.17 18.82 1.19
CA ALA A 125 -8.15 18.45 2.21
C ALA A 125 -9.56 18.32 1.64
N ASN A 126 -9.99 19.26 0.81
CA ASN A 126 -11.29 19.21 0.11
C ASN A 126 -11.37 18.00 -0.83
N LEU A 127 -10.31 17.73 -1.57
CA LEU A 127 -10.23 16.57 -2.44
C LEU A 127 -10.29 15.26 -1.65
N LEU A 128 -9.56 15.17 -0.54
CA LEU A 128 -9.56 13.99 0.34
C LEU A 128 -10.95 13.75 0.93
N GLN A 129 -11.64 14.79 1.39
CA GLN A 129 -13.03 14.70 1.85
C GLN A 129 -13.92 14.11 0.76
N THR A 130 -13.82 14.65 -0.48
CA THR A 130 -14.56 14.13 -1.63
C THR A 130 -14.29 12.62 -1.86
N ARG A 131 -13.04 12.18 -1.70
CA ARG A 131 -12.69 10.74 -1.84
C ARG A 131 -13.28 9.88 -0.74
N PHE A 132 -13.30 10.38 0.49
CA PHE A 132 -13.97 9.66 1.59
C PHE A 132 -15.48 9.60 1.41
N ASP A 133 -16.11 10.67 0.94
CA ASP A 133 -17.55 10.66 0.63
C ASP A 133 -17.91 9.67 -0.48
N GLN A 134 -17.01 9.47 -1.46
CA GLN A 134 -17.14 8.44 -2.47
C GLN A 134 -16.99 7.03 -1.84
N LEU A 135 -15.97 6.82 -1.00
CA LEU A 135 -15.72 5.54 -0.34
C LEU A 135 -16.91 5.11 0.53
N VAL A 136 -17.48 6.03 1.30
CA VAL A 136 -18.66 5.75 2.15
C VAL A 136 -19.85 5.23 1.33
N LYS A 137 -20.01 5.72 0.09
CA LYS A 137 -21.07 5.24 -0.83
C LYS A 137 -20.78 3.88 -1.46
N MET A 138 -19.53 3.43 -1.42
CA MET A 138 -19.10 2.14 -1.99
C MET A 138 -19.20 0.98 -1.01
N VAL A 139 -19.36 1.26 0.28
CA VAL A 139 -19.30 0.25 1.34
C VAL A 139 -20.53 0.28 2.24
N THR A 140 -20.91 -0.88 2.75
CA THR A 140 -21.89 -1.02 3.83
C THR A 140 -21.24 -1.92 4.90
N PRO A 141 -20.47 -1.34 5.83
CA PRO A 141 -19.74 -2.13 6.83
C PRO A 141 -20.70 -2.92 7.73
N ALA A 142 -20.43 -4.24 7.87
CA ALA A 142 -21.21 -5.10 8.77
C ALA A 142 -20.45 -6.39 9.12
N PRO A 143 -19.59 -6.45 10.14
CA PRO A 143 -18.90 -5.36 10.86
C PRO A 143 -17.67 -4.81 10.12
N PHE A 144 -17.19 -5.47 9.07
CA PHE A 144 -16.03 -5.06 8.28
C PHE A 144 -16.45 -4.52 6.91
N LEU A 145 -15.52 -3.88 6.19
CA LEU A 145 -15.80 -3.26 4.89
C LEU A 145 -16.29 -4.26 3.82
N CYS A 146 -15.93 -5.53 3.94
CA CYS A 146 -16.31 -6.58 3.00
C CYS A 146 -17.17 -7.69 3.65
N GLY A 147 -17.92 -7.35 4.70
CA GLY A 147 -18.80 -8.28 5.40
C GLY A 147 -18.20 -8.85 6.70
N ASN A 148 -18.46 -10.13 6.98
CA ASN A 148 -18.03 -10.84 8.21
C ASN A 148 -16.61 -11.37 8.10
#